data_c125750c42427518fdb8b5fbcd298d9d
#
_entry.id   c125750c42427518fdb8b5fbcd298d9d
#
_cell.length_a   1.000
_cell.length_b   1.000
_cell.length_c   1.000
_cell.angle_alpha   90.00
_cell.angle_beta   90.00
_cell.angle_gamma   90.00
#
_symmetry.space_group_name_H-M   'P 1'
#
loop_
_entity.id
_entity.type
_entity.pdbx_description
1 polymer ?
#
loop_
_entity_poly.entity_id
_entity_poly.type
_entity_poly.pdbx_seq_one_letter_code
_entity_poly.pdbx_strand_id
1 'polypeptide(L)'
;MNSKNVLLTIVAILMAVVIGGELCVYFGYDLYQSENGIFLRHKVYIATYQNMSENELRQRTETGDADAMAMLSCTIFNAHKGTEYKEVLELAQKSANNNCPSGKNMLGLLYTIGYCVPQNLQKAFDLYKDAANENEPAALNNVGNAYLSGLVVEKDTIQGLMFLEKSAIEGFPTSQYQLGTLYYNGGKTMQKNVNKAIEWYTLASDQGMPLAQYELS
;
A
#
# COMPACT_ATOMS: atom_id res chain seq x y z
N MET A 1 -14.89 1.87 -30.60
CA MET A 1 -14.46 1.08 -29.41
C MET A 1 -13.66 -0.12 -29.91
N ASN A 2 -12.41 -0.27 -29.53
CA ASN A 2 -11.53 -1.32 -30.05
C ASN A 2 -11.98 -2.67 -29.46
N SER A 3 -11.99 -3.75 -30.25
CA SER A 3 -12.42 -5.10 -29.84
C SER A 3 -11.76 -5.62 -28.55
N LYS A 4 -10.54 -5.18 -28.26
CA LYS A 4 -9.82 -5.47 -27.00
C LYS A 4 -10.50 -4.85 -25.77
N ASN A 5 -11.06 -3.64 -25.91
CA ASN A 5 -11.75 -2.97 -24.78
C ASN A 5 -13.09 -3.63 -24.47
N VAL A 6 -13.77 -4.18 -25.50
CA VAL A 6 -15.01 -4.93 -25.31
C VAL A 6 -14.75 -6.27 -24.60
N LEU A 7 -13.69 -6.97 -24.99
CA LEU A 7 -13.31 -8.25 -24.36
C LEU A 7 -12.89 -8.05 -22.88
N LEU A 8 -12.17 -6.98 -22.57
CA LEU A 8 -11.76 -6.64 -21.21
C LEU A 8 -12.94 -6.22 -20.32
N THR A 9 -13.91 -5.49 -20.87
CA THR A 9 -15.15 -5.15 -20.17
C THR A 9 -15.99 -6.41 -19.89
N ILE A 10 -16.03 -7.37 -20.84
CA ILE A 10 -16.72 -8.66 -20.66
C ILE A 10 -16.02 -9.53 -19.62
N VAL A 11 -14.68 -9.55 -19.57
CA VAL A 11 -13.92 -10.29 -18.55
C VAL A 11 -14.13 -9.69 -17.17
N ALA A 12 -14.19 -8.36 -17.04
CA ALA A 12 -14.51 -7.69 -15.78
C ALA A 12 -15.94 -7.96 -15.29
N ILE A 13 -16.89 -8.13 -16.22
CA ILE A 13 -18.28 -8.48 -15.90
C ILE A 13 -18.42 -9.99 -15.58
N LEU A 14 -17.62 -10.85 -16.21
CA LEU A 14 -17.67 -12.31 -16.02
C LEU A 14 -16.95 -12.79 -14.74
N MET A 15 -16.19 -11.94 -14.06
CA MET A 15 -15.63 -12.24 -12.72
C MET A 15 -16.63 -12.01 -11.58
N ALA A 16 -17.91 -11.82 -11.89
CA ALA A 16 -18.98 -11.95 -10.90
C ALA A 16 -19.19 -13.45 -10.61
N VAL A 17 -18.38 -13.99 -9.71
CA VAL A 17 -18.50 -15.39 -9.29
C VAL A 17 -19.64 -15.49 -8.30
N VAL A 18 -20.66 -16.27 -8.62
CA VAL A 18 -21.74 -16.68 -7.70
C VAL A 18 -21.15 -17.72 -6.76
N ILE A 19 -20.85 -17.32 -5.52
CA ILE A 19 -20.50 -18.23 -4.45
C ILE A 19 -21.67 -18.25 -3.46
N GLY A 20 -22.35 -19.40 -3.36
CA GLY A 20 -23.37 -19.62 -2.32
C GLY A 20 -24.69 -18.89 -2.50
N GLY A 21 -25.10 -18.54 -3.74
CA GLY A 21 -26.41 -17.93 -4.01
C GLY A 21 -26.49 -16.42 -3.74
N GLU A 22 -25.43 -15.79 -3.26
CA GLU A 22 -25.31 -14.34 -3.19
C GLU A 22 -24.43 -13.80 -4.31
N LEU A 23 -24.93 -12.76 -4.99
CA LEU A 23 -24.19 -12.05 -6.02
C LEU A 23 -23.10 -11.22 -5.33
N CYS A 24 -21.96 -11.82 -5.01
CA CYS A 24 -20.78 -11.08 -4.62
C CYS A 24 -20.23 -10.37 -5.86
N VAL A 25 -20.67 -9.15 -6.07
CA VAL A 25 -20.10 -8.28 -7.08
C VAL A 25 -18.72 -7.86 -6.57
N TYR A 26 -17.67 -8.52 -7.07
CA TYR A 26 -16.30 -8.08 -6.87
C TYR A 26 -16.08 -6.77 -7.63
N PHE A 27 -16.61 -5.67 -7.10
CA PHE A 27 -16.19 -4.34 -7.51
C PHE A 27 -14.88 -4.03 -6.80
N GLY A 28 -13.79 -4.02 -7.50
CA GLY A 28 -12.57 -3.65 -6.85
C GLY A 28 -11.32 -3.66 -7.70
N TYR A 29 -11.46 -3.83 -8.99
CA TYR A 29 -10.31 -3.73 -9.87
C TYR A 29 -10.51 -2.57 -10.84
N ASP A 30 -9.70 -1.53 -10.73
CA ASP A 30 -9.53 -0.56 -11.80
C ASP A 30 -8.49 -1.11 -12.79
N LEU A 31 -8.82 -1.08 -14.07
CA LEU A 31 -7.87 -1.38 -15.13
C LEU A 31 -6.91 -0.21 -15.28
N TYR A 32 -5.65 -0.44 -14.96
CA TYR A 32 -4.57 0.49 -15.25
C TYR A 32 -3.74 -0.03 -16.41
N GLN A 33 -3.53 0.79 -17.43
CA GLN A 33 -2.69 0.48 -18.58
C GLN A 33 -1.38 1.25 -18.46
N SER A 34 -0.26 0.54 -18.29
CA SER A 34 1.08 1.09 -18.41
C SER A 34 1.73 0.61 -19.71
N GLU A 35 2.89 1.18 -20.05
CA GLU A 35 3.69 0.71 -21.19
C GLU A 35 4.08 -0.78 -21.06
N ASN A 36 4.09 -1.32 -19.86
CA ASN A 36 4.45 -2.70 -19.55
C ASN A 36 3.25 -3.66 -19.49
N GLY A 37 2.02 -3.18 -19.75
CA GLY A 37 0.82 -4.02 -19.78
C GLY A 37 -0.39 -3.42 -19.06
N ILE A 38 -1.43 -4.24 -18.96
CA ILE A 38 -2.67 -3.90 -18.26
C ILE A 38 -2.64 -4.60 -16.90
N PHE A 39 -2.78 -3.84 -15.82
CA PHE A 39 -2.83 -4.35 -14.46
C PHE A 39 -4.22 -4.16 -13.88
N LEU A 40 -4.69 -5.16 -13.13
CA LEU A 40 -5.90 -5.08 -12.32
C LEU A 40 -5.53 -4.53 -10.96
N ARG A 41 -6.11 -3.36 -10.60
CA ARG A 41 -5.88 -2.74 -9.30
C ARG A 41 -6.91 -3.25 -8.29
N HIS A 42 -6.43 -3.75 -7.16
CA HIS A 42 -7.27 -4.15 -6.04
C HIS A 42 -7.69 -2.93 -5.21
N LYS A 43 -8.83 -2.31 -5.55
CA LYS A 43 -9.30 -1.05 -4.96
C LYS A 43 -10.14 -1.21 -3.68
N VAL A 44 -10.72 -2.39 -3.46
CA VAL A 44 -11.77 -2.58 -2.43
C VAL A 44 -11.23 -2.66 -1.02
N TYR A 45 -10.06 -3.24 -0.84
CA TYR A 45 -9.57 -3.60 0.48
C TYR A 45 -9.27 -2.37 1.36
N ILE A 46 -8.53 -1.42 0.83
CA ILE A 46 -8.14 -0.21 1.58
C ILE A 46 -9.34 0.70 1.83
N ALA A 47 -10.24 0.86 0.85
CA ALA A 47 -11.41 1.72 0.98
C ALA A 47 -12.41 1.26 2.05
N THR A 48 -12.48 -0.04 2.34
CA THR A 48 -13.45 -0.58 3.31
C THR A 48 -13.13 -0.15 4.74
N TYR A 49 -11.86 -0.17 5.14
CA TYR A 49 -11.44 0.14 6.50
C TYR A 49 -11.03 1.60 6.72
N GLN A 50 -10.56 2.29 5.68
CA GLN A 50 -10.12 3.71 5.77
C GLN A 50 -11.25 4.67 6.14
N ASN A 51 -12.48 4.34 5.78
CA ASN A 51 -13.66 5.18 6.07
C ASN A 51 -14.40 4.76 7.34
N MET A 52 -13.91 3.73 8.06
CA MET A 52 -14.52 3.31 9.32
C MET A 52 -14.11 4.23 10.46
N SER A 53 -15.05 4.54 11.32
CA SER A 53 -14.78 5.19 12.60
C SER A 53 -13.97 4.27 13.51
N GLU A 54 -13.28 4.84 14.48
CA GLU A 54 -12.55 4.06 15.50
C GLU A 54 -13.46 3.06 16.21
N ASN A 55 -14.71 3.45 16.51
CA ASN A 55 -15.68 2.56 17.16
C ASN A 55 -16.06 1.35 16.30
N GLU A 56 -16.24 1.55 14.99
CA GLU A 56 -16.52 0.44 14.07
C GLU A 56 -15.32 -0.50 13.94
N LEU A 57 -14.11 0.04 13.88
CA LEU A 57 -12.89 -0.76 13.89
C LEU A 57 -12.78 -1.57 15.19
N ARG A 58 -13.06 -0.98 16.36
CA ARG A 58 -13.06 -1.68 17.66
C ARG A 58 -14.03 -2.84 17.69
N GLN A 59 -15.26 -2.65 17.22
CA GLN A 59 -16.25 -3.74 17.13
C GLN A 59 -15.78 -4.90 16.27
N ARG A 60 -15.13 -4.61 15.14
CA ARG A 60 -14.58 -5.66 14.27
C ARG A 60 -13.39 -6.39 14.90
N THR A 61 -12.56 -5.69 15.66
CA THR A 61 -11.45 -6.36 16.37
C THR A 61 -11.94 -7.38 17.40
N GLU A 62 -13.11 -7.15 18.01
CA GLU A 62 -13.75 -8.10 18.94
C GLU A 62 -14.14 -9.41 18.26
N THR A 63 -14.44 -9.39 16.96
CA THR A 63 -14.76 -10.59 16.16
C THR A 63 -13.51 -11.27 15.58
N GLY A 64 -12.31 -10.77 15.87
CA GLY A 64 -11.06 -11.35 15.40
C GLY A 64 -10.60 -10.88 14.02
N ASP A 65 -11.22 -9.81 13.48
CA ASP A 65 -10.87 -9.24 12.17
C ASP A 65 -9.45 -8.64 12.22
N ALA A 66 -8.51 -9.35 11.59
CA ALA A 66 -7.09 -9.00 11.62
C ALA A 66 -6.78 -7.69 10.87
N ASP A 67 -7.54 -7.40 9.82
CA ASP A 67 -7.38 -6.16 9.05
C ASP A 67 -7.91 -4.96 9.83
N ALA A 68 -9.03 -5.12 10.53
CA ALA A 68 -9.53 -4.11 11.45
C ALA A 68 -8.53 -3.83 12.58
N MET A 69 -7.84 -4.86 13.09
CA MET A 69 -6.78 -4.68 14.10
C MET A 69 -5.61 -3.85 13.55
N ALA A 70 -5.15 -4.15 12.31
CA ALA A 70 -4.09 -3.37 11.67
C ALA A 70 -4.50 -1.92 11.47
N MET A 71 -5.70 -1.69 10.95
CA MET A 71 -6.22 -0.35 10.69
C MET A 71 -6.46 0.42 11.99
N LEU A 72 -7.01 -0.21 13.03
CA LEU A 72 -7.19 0.42 14.33
C LEU A 72 -5.84 0.81 14.95
N SER A 73 -4.84 -0.07 14.87
CA SER A 73 -3.47 0.23 15.30
C SER A 73 -2.92 1.48 14.61
N CYS A 74 -3.09 1.58 13.28
CA CYS A 74 -2.67 2.72 12.49
C CYS A 74 -3.45 4.00 12.86
N THR A 75 -4.76 3.90 13.06
CA THR A 75 -5.64 5.03 13.43
C THR A 75 -5.24 5.60 14.78
N ILE A 76 -5.07 4.76 15.81
CA ILE A 76 -4.64 5.18 17.13
C ILE A 76 -3.23 5.79 17.09
N PHE A 77 -2.30 5.15 16.36
CA PHE A 77 -0.95 5.67 16.18
C PHE A 77 -0.93 7.09 15.59
N ASN A 78 -1.77 7.36 14.58
CA ASN A 78 -1.84 8.66 13.93
C ASN A 78 -2.56 9.72 14.76
N ALA A 79 -3.62 9.34 15.50
CA ALA A 79 -4.44 10.26 16.29
C ALA A 79 -3.77 10.65 17.62
N HIS A 80 -3.16 9.69 18.30
CA HIS A 80 -2.72 9.84 19.69
C HIS A 80 -1.19 9.75 19.82
N LYS A 81 -0.47 10.64 19.18
CA LYS A 81 1.00 10.70 19.21
C LYS A 81 1.56 10.77 20.66
N GLY A 82 1.43 9.71 21.44
CA GLY A 82 2.16 9.60 22.68
C GLY A 82 1.48 9.02 23.92
N THR A 83 0.24 8.54 23.90
CA THR A 83 -0.44 8.09 25.14
C THR A 83 -0.94 6.63 25.15
N GLU A 84 -1.19 6.01 24.02
CA GLU A 84 -1.77 4.65 23.94
C GLU A 84 -0.84 3.62 23.32
N TYR A 85 0.43 3.72 23.65
CA TYR A 85 1.53 2.92 23.05
C TYR A 85 1.30 1.41 23.10
N LYS A 86 0.77 0.91 24.22
CA LYS A 86 0.63 -0.53 24.44
C LYS A 86 -0.43 -1.13 23.53
N GLU A 87 -1.57 -0.45 23.38
CA GLU A 87 -2.66 -0.92 22.52
C GLU A 87 -2.24 -0.98 21.05
N VAL A 88 -1.53 0.05 20.56
CA VAL A 88 -1.01 0.08 19.19
C VAL A 88 -0.14 -1.15 18.90
N LEU A 89 0.78 -1.48 19.82
CA LEU A 89 1.65 -2.63 19.65
C LEU A 89 0.87 -3.96 19.74
N GLU A 90 -0.04 -4.09 20.70
CA GLU A 90 -0.83 -5.32 20.88
C GLU A 90 -1.71 -5.61 19.65
N LEU A 91 -2.36 -4.58 19.09
CA LEU A 91 -3.17 -4.72 17.89
C LEU A 91 -2.32 -5.10 16.68
N ALA A 92 -1.20 -4.42 16.45
CA ALA A 92 -0.29 -4.74 15.36
C ALA A 92 0.26 -6.17 15.48
N GLN A 93 0.62 -6.61 16.69
CA GLN A 93 1.09 -7.97 16.96
C GLN A 93 0.01 -9.02 16.73
N LYS A 94 -1.21 -8.79 17.23
CA LYS A 94 -2.35 -9.72 17.01
C LYS A 94 -2.65 -9.85 15.53
N SER A 95 -2.71 -8.74 14.80
CA SER A 95 -2.93 -8.73 13.36
C SER A 95 -1.83 -9.49 12.61
N ALA A 96 -0.57 -9.20 12.90
CA ALA A 96 0.57 -9.88 12.29
C ALA A 96 0.61 -11.39 12.58
N ASN A 97 0.26 -11.80 13.81
CA ASN A 97 0.17 -13.21 14.21
C ASN A 97 -0.96 -13.96 13.48
N ASN A 98 -2.00 -13.25 13.05
CA ASN A 98 -3.05 -13.77 12.18
C ASN A 98 -2.65 -13.73 10.68
N ASN A 99 -1.37 -13.57 10.38
CA ASN A 99 -0.81 -13.45 9.03
C ASN A 99 -1.36 -12.31 8.19
N CYS A 100 -1.98 -11.28 8.78
CA CYS A 100 -2.45 -10.11 8.05
C CYS A 100 -1.25 -9.29 7.53
N PRO A 101 -1.15 -9.03 6.20
CA PRO A 101 -0.03 -8.26 5.63
C PRO A 101 0.05 -6.84 6.18
N SER A 102 -1.08 -6.15 6.32
CA SER A 102 -1.14 -4.81 6.88
C SER A 102 -0.69 -4.77 8.35
N GLY A 103 -1.01 -5.83 9.12
CA GLY A 103 -0.52 -6.00 10.50
C GLY A 103 0.98 -6.20 10.57
N LYS A 104 1.54 -7.03 9.68
CA LYS A 104 2.99 -7.21 9.55
C LYS A 104 3.68 -5.89 9.19
N ASN A 105 3.12 -5.14 8.23
CA ASN A 105 3.63 -3.82 7.86
C ASN A 105 3.58 -2.84 9.04
N MET A 106 2.46 -2.76 9.76
CA MET A 106 2.35 -1.88 10.93
C MET A 106 3.34 -2.25 12.03
N LEU A 107 3.51 -3.54 12.34
CA LEU A 107 4.51 -4.01 13.30
C LEU A 107 5.93 -3.69 12.84
N GLY A 108 6.23 -3.81 11.55
CA GLY A 108 7.49 -3.39 10.93
C GLY A 108 7.77 -1.90 11.15
N LEU A 109 6.75 -1.05 10.98
CA LEU A 109 6.86 0.39 11.25
C LEU A 109 7.22 0.66 12.71
N LEU A 110 6.59 -0.03 13.65
CA LEU A 110 6.89 0.12 15.09
C LEU A 110 8.35 -0.25 15.41
N TYR A 111 8.88 -1.32 14.78
CA TYR A 111 10.31 -1.66 14.92
C TYR A 111 11.24 -0.67 14.20
N THR A 112 10.80 -0.06 13.10
CA THR A 112 11.59 0.96 12.37
C THR A 112 11.82 2.20 13.23
N ILE A 113 10.78 2.67 13.92
CA ILE A 113 10.85 3.91 14.71
C ILE A 113 11.23 3.66 16.18
N GLY A 114 11.21 2.41 16.63
CA GLY A 114 11.46 2.08 18.04
C GLY A 114 10.30 2.47 18.95
N TYR A 115 9.06 2.34 18.47
CA TYR A 115 7.86 2.73 19.20
C TYR A 115 7.30 1.54 19.98
N CYS A 116 7.30 1.62 21.31
CA CYS A 116 6.93 0.57 22.27
C CYS A 116 7.79 -0.69 22.21
N VAL A 117 8.73 -0.76 21.31
CA VAL A 117 9.71 -1.83 21.15
C VAL A 117 11.07 -1.21 20.87
N PRO A 118 12.18 -1.84 21.26
CA PRO A 118 13.50 -1.39 20.84
C PRO A 118 13.58 -1.34 19.30
N GLN A 119 14.15 -0.27 18.76
CA GLN A 119 14.37 -0.15 17.32
C GLN A 119 15.14 -1.36 16.79
N ASN A 120 14.64 -1.95 15.72
CA ASN A 120 15.28 -3.07 15.06
C ASN A 120 14.96 -3.05 13.56
N LEU A 121 15.84 -2.43 12.79
CA LEU A 121 15.65 -2.23 11.35
C LEU A 121 15.65 -3.56 10.58
N GLN A 122 16.45 -4.56 11.03
CA GLN A 122 16.46 -5.87 10.38
C GLN A 122 15.11 -6.58 10.56
N LYS A 123 14.58 -6.61 11.78
CA LYS A 123 13.27 -7.21 12.05
C LYS A 123 12.15 -6.47 11.33
N ALA A 124 12.23 -5.15 11.24
CA ALA A 124 11.29 -4.34 10.44
C ALA A 124 11.32 -4.74 8.97
N PHE A 125 12.51 -4.87 8.38
CA PHE A 125 12.68 -5.27 7.00
C PHE A 125 12.13 -6.68 6.73
N ASP A 126 12.38 -7.63 7.62
CA ASP A 126 11.86 -9.00 7.48
C ASP A 126 10.32 -9.01 7.48
N LEU A 127 9.69 -8.22 8.36
CA LEU A 127 8.23 -8.05 8.41
C LEU A 127 7.68 -7.37 7.16
N TYR A 128 8.34 -6.31 6.67
CA TYR A 128 7.96 -5.66 5.42
C TYR A 128 8.08 -6.60 4.23
N LYS A 129 9.17 -7.37 4.15
CA LYS A 129 9.38 -8.33 3.08
C LYS A 129 8.30 -9.42 3.07
N ASP A 130 7.93 -9.89 4.25
CA ASP A 130 6.87 -10.89 4.40
C ASP A 130 5.51 -10.34 3.93
N ALA A 131 5.15 -9.12 4.33
CA ALA A 131 3.95 -8.44 3.87
C ALA A 131 3.98 -8.09 2.36
N ALA A 132 5.13 -7.68 1.84
CA ALA A 132 5.33 -7.37 0.42
C ALA A 132 5.18 -8.60 -0.49
N ASN A 133 5.48 -9.82 0.00
CA ASN A 133 5.24 -11.06 -0.72
C ASN A 133 3.73 -11.29 -0.97
N GLU A 134 2.88 -10.73 -0.14
CA GLU A 134 1.42 -10.74 -0.27
C GLU A 134 0.87 -9.47 -0.96
N ASN A 135 1.75 -8.68 -1.60
CA ASN A 135 1.46 -7.44 -2.32
C ASN A 135 0.88 -6.31 -1.44
N GLU A 136 1.18 -6.30 -0.16
CA GLU A 136 0.78 -5.18 0.71
C GLU A 136 1.48 -3.88 0.23
N PRO A 137 0.72 -2.84 -0.18
CA PRO A 137 1.29 -1.71 -0.92
C PRO A 137 2.29 -0.87 -0.11
N ALA A 138 2.01 -0.63 1.18
CA ALA A 138 2.91 0.13 2.04
C ALA A 138 4.19 -0.67 2.36
N ALA A 139 4.07 -1.99 2.50
CA ALA A 139 5.23 -2.86 2.71
C ALA A 139 6.12 -2.92 1.46
N LEU A 140 5.54 -2.99 0.26
CA LEU A 140 6.28 -2.87 -0.99
C LEU A 140 7.07 -1.57 -1.05
N ASN A 141 6.47 -0.44 -0.66
CA ASN A 141 7.16 0.85 -0.55
C ASN A 141 8.34 0.79 0.44
N ASN A 142 8.11 0.23 1.63
CA ASN A 142 9.13 0.13 2.67
C ASN A 142 10.31 -0.75 2.23
N VAL A 143 10.06 -1.88 1.57
CA VAL A 143 11.10 -2.74 0.97
C VAL A 143 11.85 -1.99 -0.12
N GLY A 144 11.15 -1.29 -1.01
CA GLY A 144 11.74 -0.46 -2.06
C GLY A 144 12.69 0.59 -1.48
N ASN A 145 12.26 1.32 -0.46
CA ASN A 145 13.07 2.32 0.22
C ASN A 145 14.30 1.72 0.95
N ALA A 146 14.18 0.50 1.50
CA ALA A 146 15.32 -0.20 2.10
C ALA A 146 16.41 -0.50 1.07
N TYR A 147 16.04 -0.98 -0.13
CA TYR A 147 17.01 -1.20 -1.22
C TYR A 147 17.57 0.11 -1.78
N LEU A 148 16.75 1.16 -1.91
CA LEU A 148 17.22 2.47 -2.39
C LEU A 148 18.21 3.15 -1.44
N SER A 149 17.98 3.01 -0.13
CA SER A 149 18.84 3.61 0.90
C SER A 149 20.10 2.80 1.18
N GLY A 150 20.02 1.48 1.14
CA GLY A 150 21.10 0.58 1.54
C GLY A 150 21.36 0.55 3.05
N LEU A 151 20.39 0.94 3.89
CA LEU A 151 20.57 1.03 5.35
C LEU A 151 20.50 -0.33 6.06
N VAL A 152 19.72 -1.26 5.53
CA VAL A 152 19.47 -2.58 6.14
C VAL A 152 19.95 -3.71 5.25
N VAL A 153 19.85 -3.51 3.95
CA VAL A 153 20.30 -4.44 2.91
C VAL A 153 21.28 -3.72 1.99
N GLU A 154 22.08 -4.46 1.25
CA GLU A 154 22.95 -3.85 0.23
C GLU A 154 22.11 -3.01 -0.74
N LYS A 155 22.62 -1.81 -1.04
CA LYS A 155 21.93 -0.90 -1.93
C LYS A 155 21.77 -1.50 -3.33
N ASP A 156 20.53 -1.64 -3.75
CA ASP A 156 20.16 -2.07 -5.10
C ASP A 156 19.08 -1.14 -5.66
N THR A 157 19.51 -0.17 -6.46
CA THR A 157 18.60 0.82 -7.04
C THR A 157 17.58 0.19 -7.99
N ILE A 158 17.95 -0.87 -8.70
CA ILE A 158 17.05 -1.54 -9.65
C ILE A 158 15.95 -2.27 -8.88
N GLN A 159 16.31 -3.09 -7.90
CA GLN A 159 15.32 -3.74 -7.06
C GLN A 159 14.44 -2.74 -6.30
N GLY A 160 15.04 -1.69 -5.76
CA GLY A 160 14.29 -0.64 -5.06
C GLY A 160 13.23 0.02 -5.95
N LEU A 161 13.57 0.36 -7.20
CA LEU A 161 12.62 0.92 -8.16
C LEU A 161 11.52 -0.09 -8.55
N MET A 162 11.85 -1.37 -8.73
CA MET A 162 10.85 -2.41 -9.02
C MET A 162 9.81 -2.55 -7.90
N PHE A 163 10.23 -2.56 -6.65
CA PHE A 163 9.32 -2.60 -5.51
C PHE A 163 8.49 -1.32 -5.38
N LEU A 164 9.10 -0.16 -5.64
CA LEU A 164 8.41 1.13 -5.62
C LEU A 164 7.33 1.20 -6.71
N GLU A 165 7.67 0.76 -7.95
CA GLU A 165 6.73 0.70 -9.07
C GLU A 165 5.57 -0.24 -8.75
N LYS A 166 5.86 -1.43 -8.23
CA LYS A 166 4.82 -2.37 -7.81
C LYS A 166 3.90 -1.77 -6.75
N SER A 167 4.44 -1.11 -5.75
CA SER A 167 3.67 -0.40 -4.72
C SER A 167 2.77 0.69 -5.31
N ALA A 168 3.29 1.47 -6.27
CA ALA A 168 2.53 2.53 -6.93
C ALA A 168 1.39 1.97 -7.81
N ILE A 169 1.63 0.85 -8.50
CA ILE A 169 0.62 0.11 -9.28
C ILE A 169 -0.48 -0.41 -8.36
N GLU A 170 -0.12 -0.95 -7.19
CA GLU A 170 -1.08 -1.35 -6.15
C GLU A 170 -1.81 -0.16 -5.51
N GLY A 171 -1.51 1.05 -5.94
CA GLY A 171 -2.25 2.26 -5.59
C GLY A 171 -1.73 3.02 -4.37
N PHE A 172 -0.55 2.72 -3.85
CA PHE A 172 -0.02 3.43 -2.68
C PHE A 172 0.38 4.87 -3.04
N PRO A 173 -0.29 5.91 -2.46
CA PRO A 173 -0.09 7.30 -2.89
C PRO A 173 1.34 7.80 -2.72
N THR A 174 2.01 7.36 -1.65
CA THR A 174 3.41 7.74 -1.40
C THR A 174 4.34 7.24 -2.49
N SER A 175 4.15 5.99 -2.96
CA SER A 175 4.95 5.43 -4.06
C SER A 175 4.64 6.11 -5.39
N GLN A 176 3.39 6.45 -5.64
CA GLN A 176 2.99 7.21 -6.82
C GLN A 176 3.66 8.57 -6.84
N TYR A 177 3.65 9.31 -5.73
CA TYR A 177 4.36 10.57 -5.60
C TYR A 177 5.87 10.41 -5.80
N GLN A 178 6.48 9.40 -5.17
CA GLN A 178 7.91 9.13 -5.31
C GLN A 178 8.30 8.83 -6.78
N LEU A 179 7.51 8.02 -7.49
CA LEU A 179 7.73 7.77 -8.91
C LEU A 179 7.55 9.03 -9.75
N GLY A 180 6.54 9.84 -9.47
CA GLY A 180 6.36 11.15 -10.10
C GLY A 180 7.62 12.00 -9.97
N THR A 181 8.16 12.09 -8.76
CA THR A 181 9.41 12.83 -8.48
C THR A 181 10.62 12.25 -9.22
N LEU A 182 10.73 10.92 -9.29
CA LEU A 182 11.83 10.26 -10.01
C LEU A 182 11.75 10.50 -11.52
N TYR A 183 10.57 10.43 -12.13
CA TYR A 183 10.37 10.75 -13.55
C TYR A 183 10.56 12.24 -13.84
N TYR A 184 10.16 13.13 -12.93
CA TYR A 184 10.35 14.57 -13.09
C TYR A 184 11.82 14.97 -13.09
N ASN A 185 12.60 14.44 -12.14
CA ASN A 185 14.02 14.75 -12.00
C ASN A 185 14.88 13.99 -13.02
N GLY A 186 14.54 12.75 -13.32
CA GLY A 186 15.39 11.82 -14.03
C GLY A 186 16.63 11.42 -13.22
N GLY A 187 17.51 10.63 -13.82
CA GLY A 187 18.74 10.17 -13.16
C GLY A 187 19.48 9.10 -13.97
N LYS A 188 20.45 8.44 -13.32
CA LYS A 188 21.26 7.42 -13.99
C LYS A 188 20.46 6.18 -14.40
N THR A 189 19.45 5.83 -13.62
CA THR A 189 18.63 4.62 -13.81
C THR A 189 17.27 4.89 -14.42
N MET A 190 16.84 6.15 -14.48
CA MET A 190 15.52 6.54 -14.97
C MET A 190 15.64 7.82 -15.81
N GLN A 191 15.19 7.77 -17.05
CA GLN A 191 15.17 8.96 -17.90
C GLN A 191 14.08 9.93 -17.45
N LYS A 192 14.40 11.24 -17.52
CA LYS A 192 13.42 12.30 -17.25
C LYS A 192 12.24 12.18 -18.21
N ASN A 193 11.02 12.14 -17.65
CA ASN A 193 9.77 12.09 -18.40
C ASN A 193 8.68 12.85 -17.64
N VAL A 194 8.47 14.11 -18.03
CA VAL A 194 7.50 14.99 -17.36
C VAL A 194 6.07 14.49 -17.51
N ASN A 195 5.70 13.88 -18.63
CA ASN A 195 4.35 13.36 -18.84
C ASN A 195 4.06 12.21 -17.87
N LYS A 196 5.00 11.26 -17.72
CA LYS A 196 4.88 10.19 -16.71
C LYS A 196 4.86 10.74 -15.29
N ALA A 197 5.62 11.80 -15.00
CA ALA A 197 5.58 12.43 -13.69
C ALA A 197 4.18 12.99 -13.38
N ILE A 198 3.58 13.70 -14.35
CA ILE A 198 2.21 14.23 -14.22
C ILE A 198 1.20 13.09 -13.99
N GLU A 199 1.30 11.99 -14.74
CA GLU A 199 0.41 10.83 -14.58
C GLU A 199 0.48 10.29 -13.14
N TRP A 200 1.67 10.06 -12.61
CA TRP A 200 1.85 9.55 -11.25
C TRP A 200 1.44 10.56 -10.17
N TYR A 201 1.75 11.85 -10.35
CA TYR A 201 1.28 12.89 -9.43
C TYR A 201 -0.25 13.00 -9.43
N THR A 202 -0.90 12.87 -10.60
CA THR A 202 -2.36 12.91 -10.70
C THR A 202 -2.97 11.76 -9.89
N LEU A 203 -2.45 10.53 -10.04
CA LEU A 203 -2.93 9.38 -9.29
C LEU A 203 -2.79 9.56 -7.75
N ALA A 204 -1.69 10.16 -7.31
CA ALA A 204 -1.49 10.47 -5.89
C ALA A 204 -2.39 11.61 -5.41
N SER A 205 -2.57 12.64 -6.25
CA SER A 205 -3.43 13.80 -5.99
C SER A 205 -4.90 13.40 -5.85
N ASP A 206 -5.39 12.52 -6.72
CA ASP A 206 -6.77 11.99 -6.69
C ASP A 206 -7.07 11.22 -5.39
N GLN A 207 -6.04 10.73 -4.72
CA GLN A 207 -6.12 10.11 -3.41
C GLN A 207 -5.92 11.13 -2.25
N GLY A 208 -5.91 12.42 -2.56
CA GLY A 208 -5.82 13.48 -1.58
C GLY A 208 -4.41 13.76 -1.06
N MET A 209 -3.34 13.33 -1.76
CA MET A 209 -1.96 13.59 -1.33
C MET A 209 -1.57 15.06 -1.54
N PRO A 210 -1.34 15.87 -0.46
CA PRO A 210 -1.13 17.31 -0.61
C PRO A 210 0.12 17.68 -1.42
N LEU A 211 1.20 16.89 -1.26
CA LEU A 211 2.44 17.12 -2.00
C LEU A 211 2.24 16.94 -3.51
N ALA A 212 1.45 15.94 -3.91
CA ALA A 212 1.17 15.71 -5.33
C ALA A 212 0.27 16.80 -5.90
N GLN A 213 -0.68 17.31 -5.12
CA GLN A 213 -1.52 18.46 -5.50
C GLN A 213 -0.68 19.73 -5.73
N TYR A 214 0.31 19.94 -4.87
CA TYR A 214 1.26 21.06 -5.01
C TYR A 214 2.11 20.95 -6.28
N GLU A 215 2.63 19.75 -6.60
CA GLU A 215 3.46 19.55 -7.80
C GLU A 215 2.69 19.74 -9.13
N LEU A 216 1.35 19.61 -9.09
CA LEU A 216 0.48 19.80 -10.24
C LEU A 216 -0.04 21.25 -10.39
N SER A 217 0.17 22.12 -9.40
CA SER A 217 -0.28 23.51 -9.41
C SER A 217 0.74 24.44 -10.08
#